data_f9b122ca790f984a9f43062df457c1d2
#
_entry.id   f9b122ca790f984a9f43062df457c1d2
#
_cell.length_a   1.000
_cell.length_b   1.000
_cell.length_c   1.000
_cell.angle_alpha   90.00
_cell.angle_beta   90.00
_cell.angle_gamma   90.00
#
_symmetry.space_group_name_H-M   'P 1'
#
loop_
_entity.id
_entity.type
_entity.pdbx_description
1 polymer ?
#
loop_
_entity_poly.entity_id
_entity_poly.type
_entity_poly.pdbx_seq_one_letter_code
_entity_poly.pdbx_strand_id
1 'polypeptide(L)'
;MYLARTPVSGRHRYVLRESVQKNGIYHHRDLFDLGSNPSEFIVYPGGNAYYIEAAVEERLDRLGVEIQNDELDDLFWPYVKPRIRRAIESFRHRGRIHRDRARLGAVEKKKIHLRTHIFDKRR
;
A
#
# COMPACT_ATOMS: atom_id res chain seq x y z
N MET A 1 -10.71 -5.43 0.74
CA MET A 1 -9.54 -5.76 -0.07
C MET A 1 -8.51 -6.45 0.79
N TYR A 2 -7.86 -7.43 0.25
CA TYR A 2 -6.86 -8.19 1.00
C TYR A 2 -5.79 -8.70 0.05
N LEU A 3 -4.67 -9.16 0.63
CA LEU A 3 -3.56 -9.67 -0.13
C LEU A 3 -3.61 -11.19 -0.07
N ALA A 4 -3.86 -11.81 -1.22
CA ALA A 4 -3.93 -13.26 -1.30
C ALA A 4 -2.59 -13.82 -1.75
N ARG A 5 -2.19 -14.92 -1.14
CA ARG A 5 -0.97 -15.63 -1.52
C ARG A 5 -1.37 -16.98 -2.05
N THR A 6 -1.07 -17.21 -3.31
CA THR A 6 -1.45 -18.45 -3.96
C THR A 6 -0.22 -19.20 -4.46
N PRO A 7 -0.19 -20.52 -4.35
CA PRO A 7 0.93 -21.30 -4.88
C PRO A 7 0.79 -21.47 -6.38
N VAL A 8 1.90 -21.29 -7.09
CA VAL A 8 1.94 -21.49 -8.53
C VAL A 8 3.29 -22.13 -8.86
N SER A 9 3.27 -23.35 -9.33
CA SER A 9 4.49 -24.06 -9.77
C SER A 9 5.61 -24.01 -8.72
N GLY A 10 5.26 -24.30 -7.46
CA GLY A 10 6.25 -24.34 -6.39
C GLY A 10 6.67 -22.99 -5.86
N ARG A 11 6.04 -21.93 -6.35
CA ARG A 11 6.31 -20.58 -5.88
C ARG A 11 5.03 -19.96 -5.38
N HIS A 12 5.16 -18.83 -4.71
CA HIS A 12 4.00 -18.08 -4.26
C HIS A 12 3.79 -16.88 -5.16
N ARG A 13 2.53 -16.58 -5.41
CA ARG A 13 2.13 -15.41 -6.17
C ARG A 13 1.20 -14.59 -5.31
N TYR A 14 1.39 -13.30 -5.30
CA TYR A 14 0.59 -12.39 -4.48
C TYR A 14 -0.34 -11.60 -5.37
N VAL A 15 -1.60 -11.52 -4.94
CA VAL A 15 -2.64 -10.84 -5.71
C VAL A 15 -3.50 -10.02 -4.78
N LEU A 16 -3.72 -8.77 -5.12
CA LEU A 16 -4.71 -7.97 -4.40
C LEU A 16 -6.09 -8.44 -4.83
N ARG A 17 -6.93 -8.75 -3.86
CA ARG A 17 -8.28 -9.28 -4.10
C ARG A 17 -9.30 -8.54 -3.27
N GLU A 18 -10.53 -8.62 -3.72
CA GLU A 18 -11.65 -8.21 -2.90
C GLU A 18 -12.69 -9.32 -2.89
N SER A 19 -13.46 -9.37 -1.81
CA SER A 19 -14.59 -10.28 -1.71
C SER A 19 -15.82 -9.53 -2.14
N VAL A 20 -16.60 -10.14 -3.03
CA VAL A 20 -17.83 -9.54 -3.54
C VAL A 20 -18.96 -10.51 -3.23
N GLN A 21 -20.02 -10.02 -2.60
CA GLN A 21 -21.19 -10.84 -2.34
C GLN A 21 -22.21 -10.63 -3.43
N LYS A 22 -22.66 -11.73 -4.02
CA LYS A 22 -23.64 -11.67 -5.10
C LYS A 22 -24.62 -12.79 -4.88
N ASN A 23 -25.90 -12.44 -4.74
CA ASN A 23 -26.95 -13.40 -4.49
C ASN A 23 -26.66 -14.26 -3.26
N GLY A 24 -26.10 -13.67 -2.21
CA GLY A 24 -25.78 -14.37 -0.99
C GLY A 24 -24.52 -15.21 -1.03
N ILE A 25 -23.82 -15.23 -2.15
CA ILE A 25 -22.61 -16.01 -2.31
C ILE A 25 -21.42 -15.08 -2.47
N TYR A 26 -20.32 -15.39 -1.75
CA TYR A 26 -19.10 -14.61 -1.85
C TYR A 26 -18.25 -15.09 -3.01
N HIS A 27 -17.77 -14.14 -3.80
CA HIS A 27 -16.86 -14.39 -4.90
C HIS A 27 -15.62 -13.57 -4.71
N HIS A 28 -14.52 -14.02 -5.31
CA HIS A 28 -13.27 -13.26 -5.32
C HIS A 28 -13.14 -12.50 -6.62
N ARG A 29 -12.58 -11.31 -6.55
CA ARG A 29 -12.21 -10.58 -7.74
C ARG A 29 -10.76 -10.17 -7.60
N ASP A 30 -9.94 -10.58 -8.57
CA ASP A 30 -8.52 -10.20 -8.57
C ASP A 30 -8.40 -8.79 -9.08
N LEU A 31 -7.69 -7.96 -8.32
CA LEU A 31 -7.56 -6.55 -8.63
C LEU A 31 -6.22 -6.23 -9.25
N PHE A 32 -5.14 -6.80 -8.74
CA PHE A 32 -3.81 -6.50 -9.21
C PHE A 32 -2.87 -7.66 -8.87
N ASP A 33 -2.10 -8.09 -9.86
CA ASP A 33 -1.13 -9.17 -9.68
C ASP A 33 0.20 -8.56 -9.26
N LEU A 34 0.64 -8.89 -8.07
CA LEU A 34 1.89 -8.38 -7.52
C LEU A 34 3.09 -9.29 -7.79
N GLY A 35 2.86 -10.42 -8.46
CA GLY A 35 3.95 -11.34 -8.72
C GLY A 35 4.41 -12.06 -7.49
N SER A 36 5.69 -12.37 -7.43
CA SER A 36 6.24 -13.18 -6.35
C SER A 36 6.66 -12.36 -5.14
N ASN A 37 6.72 -11.03 -5.26
CA ASN A 37 7.25 -10.20 -4.19
C ASN A 37 6.56 -8.84 -4.13
N PRO A 38 5.64 -8.64 -3.18
CA PRO A 38 4.95 -7.36 -3.08
C PRO A 38 5.87 -6.18 -2.83
N SER A 39 7.06 -6.42 -2.26
CA SER A 39 7.96 -5.31 -1.97
C SER A 39 8.47 -4.61 -3.22
N GLU A 40 8.36 -5.25 -4.38
CA GLU A 40 8.76 -4.63 -5.63
C GLU A 40 7.84 -3.46 -6.01
N PHE A 41 6.68 -3.38 -5.38
CA PHE A 41 5.74 -2.31 -5.65
C PHE A 41 5.81 -1.20 -4.61
N ILE A 42 6.83 -1.22 -3.77
CA ILE A 42 7.05 -0.18 -2.78
C ILE A 42 8.23 0.67 -3.25
N VAL A 43 8.01 1.98 -3.30
CA VAL A 43 9.01 2.93 -3.75
C VAL A 43 9.55 3.69 -2.56
N TYR A 44 10.87 3.85 -2.52
CA TYR A 44 11.55 4.56 -1.43
C TYR A 44 12.20 5.82 -2.01
N PRO A 45 11.54 6.97 -1.86
CA PRO A 45 12.06 8.20 -2.47
C PRO A 45 13.28 8.76 -1.77
N GLY A 46 13.51 8.34 -0.52
CA GLY A 46 14.62 8.82 0.26
C GLY A 46 14.21 9.01 1.69
N GLY A 47 15.19 9.11 2.59
CA GLY A 47 14.91 9.27 4.00
C GLY A 47 14.15 8.08 4.56
N ASN A 48 13.14 8.36 5.35
CA ASN A 48 12.34 7.32 5.99
C ASN A 48 10.92 7.27 5.42
N ALA A 49 10.80 7.51 4.13
CA ALA A 49 9.51 7.54 3.47
C ALA A 49 9.35 6.38 2.50
N TYR A 50 8.12 6.05 2.21
CA TYR A 50 7.80 5.07 1.17
C TYR A 50 6.44 5.39 0.59
N TYR A 51 6.17 4.88 -0.61
CA TYR A 51 4.83 4.92 -1.16
C TYR A 51 4.64 3.72 -2.08
N ILE A 52 3.39 3.42 -2.38
CA ILE A 52 3.04 2.31 -3.23
C ILE A 52 3.10 2.78 -4.68
N GLU A 53 3.64 1.93 -5.56
CA GLU A 53 3.70 2.24 -6.98
C GLU A 53 2.37 2.78 -7.50
N ALA A 54 2.46 3.85 -8.28
CA ALA A 54 1.26 4.48 -8.81
C ALA A 54 0.43 3.53 -9.67
N ALA A 55 1.09 2.60 -10.33
CA ALA A 55 0.39 1.64 -11.20
C ALA A 55 -0.67 0.85 -10.45
N VAL A 56 -0.41 0.55 -9.16
CA VAL A 56 -1.37 -0.19 -8.34
C VAL A 56 -2.62 0.64 -8.13
N GLU A 57 -2.45 1.89 -7.73
CA GLU A 57 -3.58 2.76 -7.46
C GLU A 57 -4.36 3.07 -8.74
N GLU A 58 -3.64 3.26 -9.83
CA GLU A 58 -4.30 3.54 -11.10
C GLU A 58 -5.16 2.36 -11.54
N ARG A 59 -4.65 1.15 -11.35
CA ARG A 59 -5.42 -0.03 -11.71
C ARG A 59 -6.68 -0.14 -10.88
N LEU A 60 -6.56 0.08 -9.58
CA LEU A 60 -7.72 0.02 -8.70
C LEU A 60 -8.74 1.08 -9.08
N ASP A 61 -8.27 2.24 -9.43
CA ASP A 61 -9.13 3.33 -9.84
C ASP A 61 -9.90 2.97 -11.11
N ARG A 62 -9.21 2.37 -12.08
CA ARG A 62 -9.84 1.95 -13.32
C ARG A 62 -10.88 0.87 -13.10
N LEU A 63 -10.68 0.04 -12.08
CA LEU A 63 -11.63 -1.02 -11.76
C LEU A 63 -12.80 -0.52 -10.92
N GLY A 64 -12.79 0.76 -10.56
CA GLY A 64 -13.86 1.33 -9.76
C GLY A 64 -13.76 0.95 -8.29
N VAL A 65 -12.60 0.52 -7.83
CA VAL A 65 -12.40 0.15 -6.44
C VAL A 65 -12.05 1.38 -5.64
N GLU A 66 -12.85 1.65 -4.62
CA GLU A 66 -12.60 2.79 -3.74
C GLU A 66 -11.64 2.36 -2.65
N ILE A 67 -10.52 3.08 -2.52
CA ILE A 67 -9.51 2.78 -1.52
C ILE A 67 -9.84 3.57 -0.27
N GLN A 68 -10.07 2.84 0.82
CA GLN A 68 -10.29 3.47 2.11
C GLN A 68 -8.95 3.98 2.63
N ASN A 69 -8.97 5.01 3.44
CA ASN A 69 -7.79 5.68 3.97
C ASN A 69 -6.56 4.78 3.94
N ASP A 70 -5.98 4.33 4.93
CA ASP A 70 -4.70 3.63 4.91
C ASP A 70 -4.79 2.16 4.49
N GLU A 71 -5.87 1.77 3.86
CA GLU A 71 -6.09 0.36 3.55
C GLU A 71 -4.96 -0.24 2.74
N LEU A 72 -4.56 0.43 1.68
CA LEU A 72 -3.51 -0.08 0.82
C LEU A 72 -2.16 -0.08 1.55
N ASP A 73 -1.87 0.98 2.28
CA ASP A 73 -0.64 1.06 3.05
C ASP A 73 -0.56 -0.07 4.06
N ASP A 74 -1.67 -0.38 4.73
CA ASP A 74 -1.69 -1.44 5.73
C ASP A 74 -1.38 -2.79 5.11
N LEU A 75 -1.87 -3.04 3.90
CA LEU A 75 -1.61 -4.30 3.23
C LEU A 75 -0.13 -4.45 2.85
N PHE A 76 0.53 -3.37 2.50
CA PHE A 76 1.93 -3.42 2.12
C PHE A 76 2.89 -3.25 3.29
N TRP A 77 2.39 -2.84 4.44
CA TRP A 77 3.24 -2.56 5.60
C TRP A 77 4.20 -3.70 5.96
N PRO A 78 3.78 -4.97 5.96
CA PRO A 78 4.71 -6.06 6.31
C PRO A 78 5.88 -6.19 5.34
N TYR A 79 5.76 -5.62 4.15
CA TYR A 79 6.79 -5.75 3.11
C TYR A 79 7.67 -4.51 3.01
N VAL A 80 7.41 -3.50 3.82
CA VAL A 80 8.24 -2.31 3.88
C VAL A 80 9.55 -2.68 4.57
N LYS A 81 10.66 -2.11 4.11
CA LYS A 81 11.97 -2.41 4.69
C LYS A 81 11.95 -2.19 6.20
N PRO A 82 12.50 -3.15 6.97
CA PRO A 82 12.45 -3.05 8.45
C PRO A 82 13.04 -1.75 8.99
N ARG A 83 14.10 -1.24 8.36
CA ARG A 83 14.70 0.02 8.81
C ARG A 83 13.71 1.16 8.70
N ILE A 84 12.98 1.19 7.59
CA ILE A 84 12.00 2.24 7.36
C ILE A 84 10.83 2.07 8.33
N ARG A 85 10.36 0.84 8.52
CA ARG A 85 9.26 0.60 9.46
C ARG A 85 9.63 1.04 10.86
N ARG A 86 10.84 0.71 11.31
CA ARG A 86 11.27 1.09 12.65
C ARG A 86 11.34 2.60 12.80
N ALA A 87 11.82 3.29 11.76
CA ALA A 87 11.92 4.74 11.82
C ALA A 87 10.54 5.37 11.90
N ILE A 88 9.59 4.87 11.12
CA ILE A 88 8.24 5.41 11.13
C ILE A 88 7.56 5.14 12.46
N GLU A 89 7.72 3.92 12.99
CA GLU A 89 7.11 3.57 14.26
C GLU A 89 7.70 4.40 15.40
N SER A 90 8.99 4.64 15.37
CA SER A 90 9.63 5.48 16.37
C SER A 90 9.09 6.90 16.33
N PHE A 91 8.88 7.42 15.14
CA PHE A 91 8.34 8.74 14.96
C PHE A 91 6.91 8.82 15.51
N ARG A 92 6.08 7.83 15.21
CA ARG A 92 4.72 7.78 15.71
C ARG A 92 4.68 7.71 17.22
N HIS A 93 5.59 6.92 17.79
CA HIS A 93 5.63 6.73 19.23
C HIS A 93 6.00 8.01 19.96
N ARG A 94 6.98 8.75 19.43
CA ARG A 94 7.44 9.96 20.07
C ARG A 94 6.53 11.14 19.85
N GLY A 95 5.89 11.21 18.69
CA GLY A 95 5.10 12.35 18.35
C GLY A 95 3.81 11.96 17.70
N ARG A 96 2.92 11.40 18.49
CA ARG A 96 1.66 10.93 17.96
C ARG A 96 0.91 12.01 17.22
N ILE A 97 1.00 13.24 17.68
CA ILE A 97 0.31 14.34 17.05
C ILE A 97 0.85 14.65 15.67
N HIS A 98 2.02 14.12 15.34
CA HIS A 98 2.63 14.37 14.03
C HIS A 98 2.34 13.27 13.04
N ARG A 99 1.57 12.26 13.43
CA ARG A 99 1.31 11.12 12.57
C ARG A 99 0.69 11.52 11.25
N ASP A 100 -0.32 12.38 11.31
CA ASP A 100 -1.00 12.80 10.09
C ASP A 100 -0.09 13.60 9.19
N ARG A 101 0.77 14.41 9.79
CA ARG A 101 1.70 15.20 9.01
C ARG A 101 2.71 14.31 8.29
N ALA A 102 3.19 13.28 8.96
CA ALA A 102 4.13 12.36 8.36
C ALA A 102 3.49 11.62 7.20
N ARG A 103 2.22 11.28 7.35
CA ARG A 103 1.49 10.58 6.31
C ARG A 103 1.26 11.47 5.11
N LEU A 104 0.99 12.73 5.33
CA LEU A 104 0.78 13.66 4.23
C LEU A 104 2.06 13.87 3.42
N GLY A 105 3.19 13.73 4.04
CA GLY A 105 4.42 13.79 3.29
C GLY A 105 4.53 12.68 2.30
N ALA A 106 3.71 11.67 2.44
CA ALA A 106 3.71 10.58 1.52
C ALA A 106 2.65 10.73 0.48
N VAL A 107 1.68 11.50 0.65
CA VAL A 107 0.59 11.45 -0.21
C VAL A 107 0.23 12.65 -0.90
N GLU A 108 0.56 13.47 -0.66
CA GLU A 108 0.00 14.59 -1.24
C GLU A 108 0.23 14.66 -2.63
N LYS A 109 0.29 13.88 -2.64
CA LYS A 109 0.26 13.78 -3.63
C LYS A 109 -0.21 13.51 -4.40
N LYS A 110 -0.59 13.02 -4.14
CA LYS A 110 -1.16 12.69 -4.93
C LYS A 110 -1.34 13.44 -5.61
N LYS A 111 -0.86 13.63 -5.11
CA LYS A 111 -0.68 14.17 -5.62
C LYS A 111 0.32 14.58 -5.68
N ILE A 112 1.03 14.10 -5.25
CA ILE A 112 1.83 14.22 -5.36
C ILE A 112 2.30 13.82 -5.65
N HIS A 113 2.17 13.44 -5.40
CA HIS A 113 2.32 12.96 -5.55
C HIS A 113 2.50 12.72 -5.21
N LEU A 114 2.49 12.34 -4.82
CA LEU A 114 2.43 11.99 -4.43
C LEU A 114 2.36 12.05 -3.77
N ARG A 115 2.13 11.60 -3.35
CA ARG A 115 1.96 11.57 -2.57
C ARG A 115 2.55 11.46 -1.76
N THR A 116 2.99 11.35 -1.17
CA THR A 116 3.38 11.15 -0.56
C THR A 116 3.54 10.89 0.31
N HIS A 117 3.55 10.06 0.73
CA HIS A 117 3.54 9.83 1.57
C HIS A 117 4.26 10.25 2.05
N ILE A 118 4.66 10.74 2.07
CA ILE A 118 4.97 11.16 2.14
C ILE A 118 5.58 11.85 2.29
N PHE A 119 6.23 11.83 2.70
CA PHE A 119 6.36 12.40 2.47
C PHE A 119 6.70 12.95 2.28
N ASP A 120 7.25 12.96 2.53
CA ASP A 120 7.13 13.33 2.02
C ASP A 120 7.33 13.91 1.78
N LYS A 121 7.61 14.04 1.80
CA LYS A 121 7.39 14.24 1.32
C LYS A 121 7.31 14.96 1.09
N ARG A 122 7.68 15.05 1.32
CA ARG A 122 7.31 15.33 0.94
C ARG A 122 7.25 15.98 0.96
N ARG A 123 7.71 16.09 1.20
CA ARG A 123 7.39 16.33 1.09
C ARG A 123 7.18 16.71 1.10
#